data_d5e534c2c3a0071da94f53b1caf2baa4
#
_entry.id   d5e534c2c3a0071da94f53b1caf2baa4
#
_cell.length_a   1.000
_cell.length_b   1.000
_cell.length_c   1.000
_cell.angle_alpha   90.00
_cell.angle_beta   90.00
_cell.angle_gamma   90.00
#
_symmetry.space_group_name_H-M   'P 1'
#
loop_
_entity.id
_entity.type
_entity.pdbx_description
1 polymer ?
#
loop_
_entity_poly.entity_id
_entity_poly.type
_entity_poly.pdbx_seq_one_letter_code
_entity_poly.pdbx_strand_id
1 'polypeptide(L)'
;MTAGQHPARVIEVDPRLDRRWGELMTKLSASLMYHPVWHEVMEEAYGYRPVRLACEDADGRLVGILPLFYQHGWQCGRVLRSVATGPLVADEQANAALLQAAVERTRALPGSRLHLKLATNAVDNLVDGLVGVPAYEVYVLALPERFELLRLDSTIRRAVNKAIRSGVQVREAESEAELRAWYRLYLQTMRKLTVAPYPYRYYQVAWRRLRSQGLLRLLLAEQVEAGQRRLLGGILLLLYGQTVSFASGGWREEDQALRANDILHWHAIRDACAAGFRYYDFGNVDLDNQGLARYKRKWGARAEMVYDYSYPIVSVARNSTDDLSRNSVRQLARLLWPRVPIKALSLMTHWYYALHLY
;
A
#
# COMPACT_ATOMS: atom_id res chain seq x y z
N MET A 1 -11.61 7.74 -43.63
CA MET A 1 -10.53 6.74 -43.62
C MET A 1 -10.25 6.41 -42.14
N THR A 2 -10.89 5.36 -41.63
CA THR A 2 -10.69 4.84 -40.29
C THR A 2 -9.29 4.22 -40.24
N ALA A 3 -8.40 4.82 -39.47
CA ALA A 3 -7.08 4.23 -39.19
C ALA A 3 -7.32 2.82 -38.63
N GLY A 4 -6.76 1.81 -39.29
CA GLY A 4 -6.88 0.42 -38.89
C GLY A 4 -6.32 0.26 -37.49
N GLN A 5 -7.21 0.08 -36.53
CA GLN A 5 -6.85 -0.29 -35.16
C GLN A 5 -6.28 -1.71 -35.23
N HIS A 6 -4.98 -1.85 -35.28
CA HIS A 6 -4.36 -3.14 -35.00
C HIS A 6 -4.67 -3.51 -33.54
N PRO A 7 -5.10 -4.76 -33.27
CA PRO A 7 -5.45 -5.16 -31.93
C PRO A 7 -4.22 -5.05 -31.00
N ALA A 8 -4.42 -4.41 -29.88
CA ALA A 8 -3.42 -4.31 -28.82
C ALA A 8 -2.98 -5.72 -28.40
N ARG A 9 -1.67 -6.01 -28.47
CA ARG A 9 -1.12 -7.32 -28.15
C ARG A 9 -0.65 -7.36 -26.70
N VAL A 10 -1.17 -8.30 -25.89
CA VAL A 10 -0.67 -8.53 -24.55
C VAL A 10 0.44 -9.57 -24.54
N ILE A 11 1.54 -9.22 -23.91
CA ILE A 11 2.73 -10.04 -23.73
C ILE A 11 3.12 -10.12 -22.25
N GLU A 12 3.98 -11.05 -21.88
CA GLU A 12 4.63 -11.08 -20.58
C GLU A 12 6.08 -10.62 -20.72
N VAL A 13 6.51 -9.67 -19.87
CA VAL A 13 7.85 -9.08 -19.93
C VAL A 13 8.57 -9.18 -18.59
N ASP A 14 9.90 -9.25 -18.63
CA ASP A 14 10.72 -9.02 -17.44
C ASP A 14 11.14 -7.54 -17.41
N PRO A 15 10.59 -6.72 -16.52
CA PRO A 15 10.89 -5.28 -16.48
C PRO A 15 12.34 -4.95 -16.09
N ARG A 16 13.13 -5.94 -15.68
CA ARG A 16 14.56 -5.79 -15.43
C ARG A 16 15.36 -5.81 -16.74
N LEU A 17 14.80 -6.42 -17.79
CA LEU A 17 15.42 -6.61 -19.09
C LEU A 17 14.79 -5.70 -20.17
N ASP A 18 13.53 -5.32 -19.98
CA ASP A 18 12.77 -4.51 -20.93
C ASP A 18 12.66 -3.04 -20.46
N ARG A 19 13.47 -2.15 -21.06
CA ARG A 19 13.50 -0.72 -20.71
C ARG A 19 12.17 -0.01 -20.97
N ARG A 20 11.36 -0.50 -21.91
CA ARG A 20 10.07 0.10 -22.27
C ARG A 20 9.12 0.16 -21.07
N TRP A 21 9.23 -0.80 -20.12
CA TRP A 21 8.47 -0.77 -18.87
C TRP A 21 8.76 0.49 -18.03
N GLY A 22 10.05 0.80 -17.83
CA GLY A 22 10.48 2.01 -17.10
C GLY A 22 10.12 3.31 -17.81
N GLU A 23 10.22 3.34 -19.14
CA GLU A 23 9.82 4.48 -19.98
C GLU A 23 8.32 4.78 -19.82
N LEU A 24 7.46 3.75 -19.87
CA LEU A 24 6.02 3.90 -19.66
C LEU A 24 5.71 4.36 -18.23
N MET A 25 6.38 3.81 -17.22
CA MET A 25 6.24 4.25 -15.83
C MET A 25 6.54 5.74 -15.66
N THR A 26 7.61 6.22 -16.29
CA THR A 26 8.00 7.64 -16.26
C THR A 26 6.95 8.51 -16.95
N LYS A 27 6.53 8.12 -18.16
CA LYS A 27 5.54 8.83 -18.96
C LYS A 27 4.20 9.00 -18.24
N LEU A 28 3.76 7.97 -17.51
CA LEU A 28 2.45 7.94 -16.83
C LEU A 28 2.54 8.24 -15.34
N SER A 29 3.69 8.71 -14.84
CA SER A 29 3.89 9.06 -13.42
C SER A 29 3.48 7.95 -12.46
N ALA A 30 3.94 6.73 -12.72
CA ALA A 30 3.58 5.53 -11.98
C ALA A 30 3.94 5.63 -10.48
N SER A 31 3.25 4.85 -9.65
CA SER A 31 3.66 4.63 -8.26
C SER A 31 4.78 3.59 -8.15
N LEU A 32 5.42 3.51 -6.98
CA LEU A 32 6.46 2.51 -6.68
C LEU A 32 5.96 1.06 -6.86
N MET A 33 4.65 0.82 -6.76
CA MET A 33 4.07 -0.52 -6.89
C MET A 33 4.29 -1.15 -8.28
N TYR A 34 4.52 -0.34 -9.32
CA TYR A 34 4.84 -0.81 -10.67
C TYR A 34 6.35 -1.01 -10.88
N HIS A 35 7.20 -0.52 -9.95
CA HIS A 35 8.65 -0.56 -10.10
C HIS A 35 9.20 -1.97 -9.90
N PRO A 36 10.16 -2.43 -10.74
CA PRO A 36 10.74 -3.78 -10.63
C PRO A 36 11.30 -4.10 -9.25
N VAL A 37 11.96 -3.14 -8.60
CA VAL A 37 12.50 -3.34 -7.24
C VAL A 37 11.43 -3.65 -6.20
N TRP A 38 10.20 -3.11 -6.36
CA TRP A 38 9.08 -3.46 -5.50
C TRP A 38 8.65 -4.90 -5.69
N HIS A 39 8.64 -5.37 -6.96
CA HIS A 39 8.34 -6.78 -7.26
C HIS A 39 9.38 -7.69 -6.60
N GLU A 40 10.66 -7.33 -6.64
CA GLU A 40 11.73 -8.08 -5.95
C GLU A 40 11.52 -8.12 -4.43
N VAL A 41 11.03 -7.02 -3.82
CA VAL A 41 10.67 -7.03 -2.39
C VAL A 41 9.58 -8.05 -2.11
N MET A 42 8.53 -8.12 -2.94
CA MET A 42 7.44 -9.07 -2.76
C MET A 42 7.88 -10.53 -3.01
N GLU A 43 8.69 -10.75 -4.04
CA GLU A 43 9.28 -12.06 -4.34
C GLU A 43 10.16 -12.55 -3.18
N GLU A 44 11.08 -11.72 -2.69
CA GLU A 44 12.02 -12.10 -1.63
C GLU A 44 11.35 -12.22 -0.26
N ALA A 45 10.43 -11.32 0.08
CA ALA A 45 9.79 -11.31 1.40
C ALA A 45 8.77 -12.44 1.57
N TYR A 46 8.01 -12.73 0.53
CA TYR A 46 6.85 -13.63 0.59
C TYR A 46 6.97 -14.87 -0.30
N GLY A 47 7.93 -14.93 -1.21
CA GLY A 47 8.03 -16.01 -2.20
C GLY A 47 6.94 -15.91 -3.27
N TYR A 48 6.35 -14.76 -3.50
CA TYR A 48 5.31 -14.57 -4.51
C TYR A 48 5.89 -14.74 -5.92
N ARG A 49 5.12 -15.37 -6.79
CA ARG A 49 5.52 -15.63 -8.17
C ARG A 49 4.96 -14.52 -9.06
N PRO A 50 5.81 -13.66 -9.65
CA PRO A 50 5.34 -12.53 -10.43
C PRO A 50 4.77 -12.96 -11.78
N VAL A 51 3.76 -12.21 -12.25
CA VAL A 51 3.22 -12.23 -13.62
C VAL A 51 3.16 -10.77 -14.07
N ARG A 52 3.89 -10.44 -15.12
CA ARG A 52 4.09 -9.05 -15.55
C ARG A 52 3.55 -8.89 -16.96
N LEU A 53 2.26 -8.56 -17.05
CA LEU A 53 1.59 -8.34 -18.32
C LEU A 53 1.93 -6.94 -18.83
N ALA A 54 2.17 -6.84 -20.14
CA ALA A 54 2.36 -5.60 -20.87
C ALA A 54 1.55 -5.62 -22.15
N CYS A 55 1.05 -4.46 -22.55
CA CYS A 55 0.29 -4.26 -23.77
C CYS A 55 1.12 -3.44 -24.76
N GLU A 56 1.31 -3.97 -25.98
CA GLU A 56 2.03 -3.32 -27.07
C GLU A 56 1.05 -2.73 -28.08
N ASP A 57 1.40 -1.55 -28.62
CA ASP A 57 0.77 -1.00 -29.82
C ASP A 57 1.35 -1.64 -31.11
N ALA A 58 0.85 -1.19 -32.25
CA ALA A 58 1.31 -1.66 -33.58
C ALA A 58 2.79 -1.38 -33.86
N ASP A 59 3.35 -0.36 -33.23
CA ASP A 59 4.77 0.03 -33.36
C ASP A 59 5.67 -0.71 -32.37
N GLY A 60 5.13 -1.62 -31.54
CA GLY A 60 5.85 -2.36 -30.52
C GLY A 60 6.20 -1.53 -29.28
N ARG A 61 5.54 -0.38 -29.06
CA ARG A 61 5.69 0.42 -27.85
C ARG A 61 4.77 -0.09 -26.77
N LEU A 62 5.22 -0.05 -25.51
CA LEU A 62 4.32 -0.37 -24.41
C LEU A 62 3.32 0.78 -24.17
N VAL A 63 2.04 0.47 -24.20
CA VAL A 63 0.92 1.38 -23.93
C VAL A 63 0.19 1.01 -22.65
N GLY A 64 0.53 -0.14 -22.03
CA GLY A 64 -0.04 -0.55 -20.76
C GLY A 64 0.80 -1.61 -20.06
N ILE A 65 0.75 -1.62 -18.73
CA ILE A 65 1.41 -2.63 -17.87
C ILE A 65 0.49 -3.01 -16.70
N LEU A 66 0.53 -4.29 -16.32
CA LEU A 66 -0.22 -4.82 -15.18
C LEU A 66 0.65 -5.83 -14.42
N PRO A 67 1.27 -5.42 -13.31
CA PRO A 67 2.00 -6.33 -12.44
C PRO A 67 1.04 -7.11 -11.56
N LEU A 68 1.16 -8.43 -11.58
CA LEU A 68 0.37 -9.37 -10.80
C LEU A 68 1.31 -10.35 -10.08
N PHE A 69 0.78 -11.01 -9.05
CA PHE A 69 1.47 -12.09 -8.34
C PHE A 69 0.56 -13.30 -8.16
N TYR A 70 1.09 -14.47 -8.46
CA TYR A 70 0.50 -15.70 -7.96
C TYR A 70 0.81 -15.83 -6.47
N GLN A 71 -0.27 -15.97 -5.72
CA GLN A 71 -0.26 -16.35 -4.32
C GLN A 71 -0.93 -17.72 -4.22
N HIS A 72 -0.33 -18.61 -3.43
CA HIS A 72 -0.91 -19.92 -3.17
C HIS A 72 -1.07 -20.06 -1.66
N GLY A 73 -2.31 -20.17 -1.21
CA GLY A 73 -2.63 -20.34 0.21
C GLY A 73 -3.51 -21.55 0.45
N TRP A 74 -3.37 -22.15 1.61
CA TRP A 74 -4.11 -23.36 1.97
C TRP A 74 -5.63 -23.14 1.97
N GLN A 75 -6.07 -21.97 2.39
CA GLN A 75 -7.52 -21.64 2.46
C GLN A 75 -8.04 -20.91 1.21
N CYS A 76 -7.22 -20.10 0.55
CA CYS A 76 -7.65 -19.31 -0.60
C CYS A 76 -7.37 -19.98 -1.95
N GLY A 77 -6.66 -21.12 -1.97
CA GLY A 77 -6.26 -21.77 -3.21
C GLY A 77 -5.23 -20.93 -3.98
N ARG A 78 -5.33 -20.91 -5.30
CA ARG A 78 -4.48 -20.10 -6.19
C ARG A 78 -5.15 -18.78 -6.48
N VAL A 79 -4.48 -17.68 -6.12
CA VAL A 79 -4.98 -16.33 -6.40
C VAL A 79 -3.97 -15.58 -7.24
N LEU A 80 -4.41 -15.03 -8.37
CA LEU A 80 -3.66 -14.03 -9.13
C LEU A 80 -4.11 -12.65 -8.65
N ARG A 81 -3.17 -11.85 -8.10
CA ARG A 81 -3.51 -10.60 -7.43
C ARG A 81 -2.68 -9.44 -7.95
N SER A 82 -3.32 -8.27 -8.12
CA SER A 82 -2.59 -7.02 -8.37
C SER A 82 -1.93 -6.51 -7.07
N VAL A 83 -0.73 -5.97 -7.18
CA VAL A 83 -0.06 -5.23 -6.09
C VAL A 83 -0.26 -3.73 -6.23
N ALA A 84 -0.44 -3.26 -7.45
CA ALA A 84 -0.77 -1.88 -7.76
C ALA A 84 -2.29 -1.70 -7.89
N THR A 85 -2.73 -0.45 -7.98
CA THR A 85 -4.13 -0.11 -8.18
C THR A 85 -4.45 -0.18 -9.67
N GLY A 86 -4.58 -1.41 -10.18
CA GLY A 86 -4.98 -1.72 -11.55
C GLY A 86 -3.86 -1.70 -12.58
N PRO A 87 -4.21 -1.73 -13.87
CA PRO A 87 -3.30 -1.48 -14.96
C PRO A 87 -2.84 -0.02 -14.99
N LEU A 88 -1.58 0.21 -15.34
CA LEU A 88 -1.07 1.53 -15.71
C LEU A 88 -1.13 1.62 -17.24
N VAL A 89 -1.99 2.46 -17.80
CA VAL A 89 -2.31 2.46 -19.23
C VAL A 89 -2.35 3.87 -19.81
N ALA A 90 -2.01 3.96 -21.10
CA ALA A 90 -2.11 5.20 -21.86
C ALA A 90 -3.52 5.42 -22.43
N ASP A 91 -4.31 4.34 -22.62
CA ASP A 91 -5.64 4.38 -23.20
C ASP A 91 -6.54 3.24 -22.67
N GLU A 92 -7.84 3.34 -22.99
CA GLU A 92 -8.86 2.39 -22.52
C GLU A 92 -8.76 1.02 -23.21
N GLN A 93 -8.28 0.96 -24.45
CA GLN A 93 -8.10 -0.29 -25.18
C GLN A 93 -7.03 -1.16 -24.52
N ALA A 94 -5.90 -0.57 -24.13
CA ALA A 94 -4.85 -1.25 -23.37
C ALA A 94 -5.36 -1.72 -21.99
N ASN A 95 -6.23 -0.92 -21.34
CA ASN A 95 -6.87 -1.30 -20.07
C ASN A 95 -7.71 -2.57 -20.22
N ALA A 96 -8.63 -2.57 -21.19
CA ALA A 96 -9.49 -3.72 -21.46
C ALA A 96 -8.68 -4.97 -21.82
N ALA A 97 -7.65 -4.84 -22.69
CA ALA A 97 -6.82 -5.94 -23.13
C ALA A 97 -6.04 -6.57 -21.95
N LEU A 98 -5.46 -5.78 -21.05
CA LEU A 98 -4.73 -6.26 -19.88
C LEU A 98 -5.65 -6.96 -18.87
N LEU A 99 -6.84 -6.41 -18.63
CA LEU A 99 -7.83 -7.02 -17.74
C LEU A 99 -8.34 -8.33 -18.31
N GLN A 100 -8.65 -8.39 -19.62
CA GLN A 100 -9.05 -9.59 -20.31
C GLN A 100 -7.96 -10.67 -20.22
N ALA A 101 -6.70 -10.33 -20.48
CA ALA A 101 -5.58 -11.26 -20.37
C ALA A 101 -5.38 -11.80 -18.94
N ALA A 102 -5.62 -10.98 -17.92
CA ALA A 102 -5.57 -11.43 -16.51
C ALA A 102 -6.69 -12.44 -16.21
N VAL A 103 -7.90 -12.22 -16.73
CA VAL A 103 -9.04 -13.15 -16.62
C VAL A 103 -8.72 -14.47 -17.34
N GLU A 104 -8.24 -14.42 -18.58
CA GLU A 104 -7.89 -15.61 -19.36
C GLU A 104 -6.81 -16.44 -18.70
N ARG A 105 -5.78 -15.78 -18.16
CA ARG A 105 -4.71 -16.44 -17.40
C ARG A 105 -5.25 -17.13 -16.15
N THR A 106 -6.25 -16.56 -15.52
CA THR A 106 -6.92 -17.17 -14.37
C THR A 106 -7.76 -18.37 -14.80
N ARG A 107 -8.50 -18.27 -15.91
CA ARG A 107 -9.28 -19.38 -16.48
C ARG A 107 -8.42 -20.59 -16.89
N ALA A 108 -7.22 -20.32 -17.36
CA ALA A 108 -6.27 -21.38 -17.77
C ALA A 108 -5.76 -22.23 -16.60
N LEU A 109 -5.96 -21.79 -15.35
CA LEU A 109 -5.52 -22.51 -14.14
C LEU A 109 -6.74 -22.90 -13.29
N PRO A 110 -7.23 -24.16 -13.37
CA PRO A 110 -8.40 -24.61 -12.62
C PRO A 110 -8.28 -24.32 -11.12
N GLY A 111 -9.36 -23.83 -10.52
CA GLY A 111 -9.41 -23.46 -9.12
C GLY A 111 -8.70 -22.15 -8.75
N SER A 112 -8.21 -21.40 -9.75
CA SER A 112 -7.61 -20.08 -9.53
C SER A 112 -8.67 -18.99 -9.47
N ARG A 113 -8.31 -17.91 -8.76
CA ARG A 113 -9.11 -16.67 -8.65
C ARG A 113 -8.26 -15.48 -9.06
N LEU A 114 -8.89 -14.47 -9.66
CA LEU A 114 -8.30 -13.15 -9.87
C LEU A 114 -8.83 -12.19 -8.81
N HIS A 115 -7.93 -11.38 -8.26
CA HIS A 115 -8.30 -10.29 -7.35
C HIS A 115 -7.53 -9.03 -7.74
N LEU A 116 -8.26 -8.02 -8.18
CA LEU A 116 -7.69 -6.74 -8.62
C LEU A 116 -8.22 -5.61 -7.73
N LYS A 117 -7.40 -4.59 -7.53
CA LYS A 117 -7.79 -3.32 -6.92
C LYS A 117 -7.71 -2.24 -7.98
N LEU A 118 -8.79 -1.50 -8.20
CA LEU A 118 -8.85 -0.45 -9.21
C LEU A 118 -9.30 0.87 -8.58
N ALA A 119 -8.70 1.98 -9.02
CA ALA A 119 -9.06 3.33 -8.57
C ALA A 119 -10.36 3.85 -9.22
N THR A 120 -11.04 3.02 -10.02
CA THR A 120 -12.26 3.42 -10.72
C THR A 120 -13.17 2.21 -10.89
N ASN A 121 -14.46 2.45 -11.01
CA ASN A 121 -15.47 1.48 -11.44
C ASN A 121 -15.83 1.62 -12.95
N ALA A 122 -15.15 2.47 -13.68
CA ALA A 122 -15.38 2.65 -15.12
C ALA A 122 -15.05 1.40 -15.96
N VAL A 123 -14.42 0.40 -15.34
CA VAL A 123 -14.11 -0.89 -15.98
C VAL A 123 -15.24 -1.92 -15.83
N ASP A 124 -16.29 -1.61 -15.07
CA ASP A 124 -17.49 -2.43 -15.00
C ASP A 124 -18.04 -2.60 -16.43
N ASN A 125 -18.26 -3.84 -16.81
CA ASN A 125 -18.70 -4.22 -18.16
C ASN A 125 -17.64 -4.15 -19.30
N LEU A 126 -16.40 -3.73 -19.04
CA LEU A 126 -15.32 -3.86 -20.04
C LEU A 126 -14.90 -5.31 -20.26
N VAL A 127 -14.99 -6.13 -19.22
CA VAL A 127 -14.66 -7.56 -19.27
C VAL A 127 -15.74 -8.35 -18.55
N ASP A 128 -16.30 -9.33 -19.26
CA ASP A 128 -17.35 -10.18 -18.71
C ASP A 128 -16.94 -10.87 -17.40
N GLY A 129 -17.77 -10.69 -16.40
CA GLY A 129 -17.57 -11.30 -15.08
C GLY A 129 -16.65 -10.53 -14.15
N LEU A 130 -16.26 -9.29 -14.49
CA LEU A 130 -15.62 -8.35 -13.56
C LEU A 130 -16.64 -7.29 -13.12
N VAL A 131 -16.93 -7.24 -11.82
CA VAL A 131 -17.77 -6.22 -11.20
C VAL A 131 -17.07 -5.66 -9.98
N GLY A 132 -16.98 -4.34 -9.91
CA GLY A 132 -16.32 -3.63 -8.83
C GLY A 132 -17.21 -3.44 -7.61
N VAL A 133 -16.65 -3.74 -6.43
CA VAL A 133 -17.29 -3.46 -5.14
C VAL A 133 -16.45 -2.42 -4.41
N PRO A 134 -17.03 -1.32 -3.89
CA PRO A 134 -16.30 -0.35 -3.08
C PRO A 134 -15.58 -1.06 -1.91
N ALA A 135 -14.25 -0.87 -1.78
CA ALA A 135 -13.44 -1.56 -0.81
C ALA A 135 -12.96 -0.63 0.31
N TYR A 136 -12.30 0.45 -0.04
CA TYR A 136 -11.77 1.44 0.89
C TYR A 136 -11.48 2.77 0.17
N GLU A 137 -11.21 3.82 0.93
CA GLU A 137 -10.73 5.10 0.41
C GLU A 137 -9.21 5.25 0.62
N VAL A 138 -8.50 5.80 -0.38
CA VAL A 138 -7.12 6.29 -0.24
C VAL A 138 -7.17 7.80 -0.05
N TYR A 139 -6.36 8.33 0.86
CA TYR A 139 -6.34 9.77 1.16
C TYR A 139 -5.06 10.40 0.65
N VAL A 140 -5.19 11.25 -0.37
CA VAL A 140 -4.06 11.92 -1.03
C VAL A 140 -4.12 13.42 -0.78
N LEU A 141 -3.00 13.98 -0.34
CA LEU A 141 -2.79 15.42 -0.17
C LEU A 141 -1.96 15.94 -1.35
N ALA A 142 -2.51 16.90 -2.08
CA ALA A 142 -1.74 17.67 -3.05
C ALA A 142 -0.79 18.61 -2.32
N LEU A 143 0.49 18.52 -2.63
CA LEU A 143 1.54 19.31 -2.00
C LEU A 143 1.74 20.61 -2.77
N PRO A 144 1.82 21.76 -2.09
CA PRO A 144 2.21 23.02 -2.71
C PRO A 144 3.73 23.03 -2.98
N GLU A 145 4.18 23.92 -3.85
CA GLU A 145 5.61 24.11 -4.13
C GLU A 145 6.42 24.49 -2.88
N ARG A 146 5.79 25.18 -1.94
CA ARG A 146 6.38 25.60 -0.67
C ARG A 146 5.47 25.18 0.47
N PHE A 147 6.04 24.53 1.48
CA PHE A 147 5.29 24.02 2.63
C PHE A 147 4.47 25.10 3.36
N GLU A 148 4.97 26.35 3.44
CA GLU A 148 4.29 27.47 4.10
C GLU A 148 2.94 27.81 3.47
N LEU A 149 2.71 27.41 2.22
CA LEU A 149 1.45 27.59 1.51
C LEU A 149 0.40 26.55 1.88
N LEU A 150 0.80 25.48 2.60
CA LEU A 150 -0.11 24.41 3.02
C LEU A 150 -1.06 24.91 4.12
N ARG A 151 -2.36 24.85 3.86
CA ARG A 151 -3.39 25.23 4.82
C ARG A 151 -3.77 24.03 5.70
N LEU A 152 -3.17 23.96 6.87
CA LEU A 152 -3.48 22.93 7.87
C LEU A 152 -4.63 23.37 8.78
N ASP A 153 -5.47 22.41 9.19
CA ASP A 153 -6.47 22.61 10.23
C ASP A 153 -5.82 23.08 11.55
N SER A 154 -6.52 23.92 12.30
CA SER A 154 -6.02 24.47 13.55
C SER A 154 -5.70 23.40 14.60
N THR A 155 -6.40 22.25 14.58
CA THR A 155 -6.14 21.14 15.49
C THR A 155 -4.82 20.45 15.17
N ILE A 156 -4.47 20.31 13.89
CA ILE A 156 -3.17 19.78 13.46
C ILE A 156 -2.04 20.71 13.88
N ARG A 157 -2.17 22.02 13.61
CA ARG A 157 -1.16 23.01 14.02
C ARG A 157 -0.93 22.99 15.54
N ARG A 158 -2.00 22.91 16.33
CA ARG A 158 -1.90 22.80 17.80
C ARG A 158 -1.23 21.51 18.24
N ALA A 159 -1.52 20.36 17.57
CA ALA A 159 -0.90 19.09 17.88
C ALA A 159 0.61 19.11 17.60
N VAL A 160 1.03 19.62 16.44
CA VAL A 160 2.45 19.77 16.06
C VAL A 160 3.18 20.70 17.03
N ASN A 161 2.59 21.88 17.34
CA ASN A 161 3.16 22.84 18.29
C ASN A 161 3.28 22.23 19.70
N LYS A 162 2.33 21.38 20.09
CA LYS A 162 2.43 20.64 21.36
C LYS A 162 3.61 19.68 21.34
N ALA A 163 3.80 18.90 20.29
CA ALA A 163 4.93 17.98 20.16
C ALA A 163 6.29 18.74 20.25
N ILE A 164 6.41 19.85 19.52
CA ILE A 164 7.61 20.70 19.56
C ILE A 164 7.90 21.21 20.98
N ARG A 165 6.89 21.77 21.66
CA ARG A 165 7.04 22.26 23.04
C ARG A 165 7.34 21.14 24.05
N SER A 166 6.93 19.91 23.77
CA SER A 166 7.23 18.73 24.57
C SER A 166 8.63 18.14 24.29
N GLY A 167 9.46 18.81 23.47
CA GLY A 167 10.82 18.37 23.15
C GLY A 167 10.90 17.16 22.23
N VAL A 168 9.81 16.87 21.47
CA VAL A 168 9.85 15.77 20.49
C VAL A 168 10.70 16.18 19.28
N GLN A 169 11.69 15.38 18.97
CA GLN A 169 12.59 15.52 17.84
C GLN A 169 12.28 14.44 16.78
N VAL A 170 12.43 14.80 15.50
CA VAL A 170 12.25 13.85 14.39
C VAL A 170 13.58 13.74 13.64
N ARG A 171 13.97 12.51 13.36
CA ARG A 171 15.14 12.18 12.52
C ARG A 171 14.88 10.96 11.65
N GLU A 172 15.73 10.73 10.69
CA GLU A 172 15.71 9.51 9.90
C GLU A 172 16.45 8.38 10.63
N ALA A 173 15.96 7.14 10.48
CA ALA A 173 16.65 5.94 10.97
C ALA A 173 17.84 5.62 10.07
N GLU A 174 18.98 5.25 10.71
CA GLU A 174 20.23 5.00 10.00
C GLU A 174 20.61 3.52 9.94
N SER A 175 20.01 2.68 10.79
CA SER A 175 20.41 1.29 10.96
C SER A 175 19.23 0.31 10.99
N GLU A 176 19.52 -0.95 10.66
CA GLU A 176 18.54 -2.04 10.81
C GLU A 176 18.18 -2.29 12.29
N ALA A 177 19.05 -1.94 13.23
CA ALA A 177 18.73 -2.00 14.65
C ALA A 177 17.60 -1.03 15.02
N GLU A 178 17.58 0.16 14.43
CA GLU A 178 16.51 1.14 14.61
C GLU A 178 15.22 0.71 13.90
N LEU A 179 15.32 0.12 12.71
CA LEU A 179 14.19 -0.53 12.04
C LEU A 179 13.56 -1.59 12.95
N ARG A 180 14.38 -2.41 13.62
CA ARG A 180 13.91 -3.44 14.57
C ARG A 180 13.28 -2.83 15.81
N ALA A 181 13.80 -1.72 16.31
CA ALA A 181 13.23 -0.98 17.44
C ALA A 181 11.85 -0.40 17.08
N TRP A 182 11.76 0.24 15.92
CA TRP A 182 10.47 0.72 15.37
C TRP A 182 9.47 -0.42 15.14
N TYR A 183 9.90 -1.56 14.59
CA TYR A 183 9.02 -2.69 14.34
C TYR A 183 8.33 -3.22 15.61
N ARG A 184 8.97 -3.14 16.76
CA ARG A 184 8.33 -3.49 18.04
C ARG A 184 7.16 -2.56 18.37
N LEU A 185 7.29 -1.26 18.09
CA LEU A 185 6.20 -0.29 18.25
C LEU A 185 5.10 -0.53 17.21
N TYR A 186 5.47 -0.85 15.98
CA TYR A 186 4.52 -1.24 14.95
C TYR A 186 3.68 -2.46 15.37
N LEU A 187 4.28 -3.51 15.93
CA LEU A 187 3.56 -4.66 16.45
C LEU A 187 2.58 -4.28 17.57
N GLN A 188 2.98 -3.39 18.49
CA GLN A 188 2.09 -2.89 19.54
C GLN A 188 0.89 -2.15 18.96
N THR A 189 1.15 -1.28 17.97
CA THR A 189 0.10 -0.54 17.25
C THR A 189 -0.86 -1.49 16.53
N MET A 190 -0.35 -2.46 15.78
CA MET A 190 -1.21 -3.43 15.06
C MET A 190 -2.02 -4.30 16.02
N ARG A 191 -1.44 -4.70 17.16
CA ARG A 191 -2.16 -5.42 18.22
C ARG A 191 -3.32 -4.60 18.75
N LYS A 192 -3.11 -3.32 19.05
CA LYS A 192 -4.17 -2.40 19.51
C LYS A 192 -5.28 -2.23 18.48
N LEU A 193 -4.89 -2.06 17.21
CA LEU A 193 -5.85 -1.88 16.11
C LEU A 193 -6.55 -3.19 15.69
N THR A 194 -6.16 -4.31 16.24
CA THR A 194 -6.67 -5.65 15.87
C THR A 194 -6.47 -5.94 14.36
N VAL A 195 -5.33 -5.52 13.84
CA VAL A 195 -4.91 -5.71 12.46
C VAL A 195 -3.72 -6.65 12.40
N ALA A 196 -3.72 -7.59 11.46
CA ALA A 196 -2.58 -8.47 11.23
C ALA A 196 -1.35 -7.66 10.78
N PRO A 197 -0.23 -7.68 11.52
CA PRO A 197 0.97 -6.95 11.12
C PRO A 197 1.67 -7.65 9.95
N TYR A 198 2.36 -6.88 9.12
CA TYR A 198 3.30 -7.45 8.17
C TYR A 198 4.49 -8.10 8.92
N PRO A 199 5.07 -9.21 8.41
CA PRO A 199 6.21 -9.86 9.06
C PRO A 199 7.46 -8.98 9.00
N TYR A 200 8.36 -9.15 9.98
CA TYR A 200 9.61 -8.37 10.02
C TYR A 200 10.45 -8.53 8.74
N ARG A 201 10.44 -9.74 8.16
CA ARG A 201 11.13 -10.04 6.90
C ARG A 201 10.75 -9.08 5.77
N TYR A 202 9.46 -8.73 5.64
CA TYR A 202 9.01 -7.76 4.64
C TYR A 202 9.71 -6.40 4.82
N TYR A 203 9.75 -5.86 6.04
CA TYR A 203 10.40 -4.60 6.31
C TYR A 203 11.92 -4.67 6.15
N GLN A 204 12.52 -5.80 6.52
CA GLN A 204 13.95 -6.04 6.37
C GLN A 204 14.37 -6.09 4.89
N VAL A 205 13.60 -6.79 4.06
CA VAL A 205 13.85 -6.84 2.61
C VAL A 205 13.63 -5.47 1.98
N ALA A 206 12.51 -4.78 2.31
CA ALA A 206 12.25 -3.44 1.83
C ALA A 206 13.36 -2.45 2.22
N TRP A 207 13.84 -2.50 3.48
CA TRP A 207 14.95 -1.69 3.96
C TRP A 207 16.22 -1.89 3.13
N ARG A 208 16.62 -3.14 2.89
CA ARG A 208 17.83 -3.47 2.12
C ARG A 208 17.73 -3.08 0.65
N ARG A 209 16.55 -3.30 0.04
CA ARG A 209 16.35 -3.10 -1.40
C ARG A 209 16.07 -1.64 -1.78
N LEU A 210 15.32 -0.92 -0.96
CA LEU A 210 14.79 0.39 -1.32
C LEU A 210 15.56 1.55 -0.73
N ARG A 211 16.12 1.41 0.49
CA ARG A 211 16.76 2.53 1.18
C ARG A 211 17.98 3.06 0.44
N SER A 212 18.86 2.18 -0.06
CA SER A 212 20.06 2.58 -0.81
C SER A 212 19.75 3.30 -2.12
N GLN A 213 18.53 3.13 -2.63
CA GLN A 213 18.05 3.80 -3.84
C GLN A 213 17.25 5.09 -3.51
N GLY A 214 17.15 5.50 -2.24
CA GLY A 214 16.35 6.65 -1.83
C GLY A 214 14.84 6.44 -1.93
N LEU A 215 14.38 5.20 -2.11
CA LEU A 215 12.96 4.86 -2.30
C LEU A 215 12.23 4.56 -1.00
N LEU A 216 12.95 4.48 0.12
CA LEU A 216 12.41 4.22 1.46
C LEU A 216 13.09 5.10 2.49
N ARG A 217 12.29 5.74 3.33
CA ARG A 217 12.74 6.44 4.53
C ARG A 217 11.94 5.95 5.75
N LEU A 218 12.60 5.82 6.89
CA LEU A 218 11.95 5.60 8.18
C LEU A 218 12.22 6.81 9.06
N LEU A 219 11.20 7.61 9.34
CA LEU A 219 11.30 8.72 10.28
C LEU A 219 10.97 8.24 11.69
N LEU A 220 11.78 8.64 12.65
CA LEU A 220 11.64 8.32 14.07
C LEU A 220 11.36 9.60 14.86
N ALA A 221 10.38 9.53 15.75
CA ALA A 221 10.12 10.59 16.74
C ALA A 221 10.67 10.14 18.09
N GLU A 222 11.51 10.97 18.68
CA GLU A 222 12.21 10.69 19.95
C GLU A 222 12.04 11.86 20.91
N GLN A 223 12.09 11.57 22.19
CA GLN A 223 12.25 12.55 23.25
C GLN A 223 13.59 12.33 23.95
N VAL A 224 14.31 13.40 24.19
CA VAL A 224 15.58 13.35 24.91
C VAL A 224 15.34 13.81 26.34
N GLU A 225 15.48 12.89 27.30
CA GLU A 225 15.36 13.15 28.74
C GLU A 225 16.65 12.70 29.44
N ALA A 226 17.25 13.59 30.18
CA ALA A 226 18.50 13.30 30.92
C ALA A 226 19.62 12.65 30.07
N GLY A 227 19.75 13.07 28.81
CA GLY A 227 20.74 12.54 27.85
C GLY A 227 20.37 11.18 27.24
N GLN A 228 19.26 10.58 27.62
CA GLN A 228 18.76 9.33 27.03
C GLN A 228 17.72 9.60 25.95
N ARG A 229 17.83 8.93 24.80
CA ARG A 229 16.83 8.99 23.73
C ARG A 229 15.75 7.94 23.95
N ARG A 230 14.52 8.38 24.07
CA ARG A 230 13.33 7.53 24.16
C ARG A 230 12.58 7.57 22.86
N LEU A 231 12.50 6.44 22.18
CA LEU A 231 11.72 6.30 20.92
C LEU A 231 10.21 6.32 21.25
N LEU A 232 9.50 7.30 20.69
CA LEU A 232 8.05 7.52 20.87
C LEU A 232 7.23 6.87 19.74
N GLY A 233 7.78 6.85 18.52
CA GLY A 233 7.14 6.30 17.34
C GLY A 233 7.97 6.50 16.10
N GLY A 234 7.41 6.05 14.97
CA GLY A 234 8.02 6.27 13.65
C GLY A 234 7.07 5.91 12.53
N ILE A 235 7.34 6.47 11.36
CA ILE A 235 6.61 6.20 10.11
C ILE A 235 7.57 5.78 9.02
N LEU A 236 7.19 4.73 8.30
CA LEU A 236 7.89 4.26 7.11
C LEU A 236 7.23 4.87 5.88
N LEU A 237 8.05 5.51 5.06
CA LEU A 237 7.66 6.22 3.86
C LEU A 237 8.27 5.53 2.64
N LEU A 238 7.49 5.46 1.56
CA LEU A 238 7.94 5.05 0.24
C LEU A 238 7.94 6.28 -0.67
N LEU A 239 9.04 6.49 -1.39
CA LEU A 239 9.26 7.66 -2.22
C LEU A 239 9.44 7.21 -3.66
N TYR A 240 8.59 7.65 -4.59
CA TYR A 240 8.78 7.36 -6.01
C TYR A 240 7.99 8.33 -6.89
N GLY A 241 8.56 8.68 -8.05
CA GLY A 241 7.93 9.58 -9.00
C GLY A 241 7.54 10.91 -8.36
N GLN A 242 6.26 11.21 -8.32
CA GLN A 242 5.73 12.46 -7.76
C GLN A 242 5.14 12.30 -6.35
N THR A 243 5.22 11.09 -5.75
CA THR A 243 4.46 10.76 -4.54
C THR A 243 5.37 10.27 -3.42
N VAL A 244 5.12 10.76 -2.21
CA VAL A 244 5.58 10.17 -0.96
C VAL A 244 4.40 9.45 -0.32
N SER A 245 4.50 8.14 -0.13
CA SER A 245 3.43 7.32 0.44
C SER A 245 3.75 6.90 1.87
N PHE A 246 2.83 7.15 2.80
CA PHE A 246 2.86 6.58 4.14
C PHE A 246 2.51 5.09 4.08
N ALA A 247 3.50 4.23 4.29
CA ALA A 247 3.33 2.79 4.18
C ALA A 247 2.94 2.13 5.51
N SER A 248 3.56 2.55 6.62
CA SER A 248 3.30 1.96 7.94
C SER A 248 3.73 2.89 9.07
N GLY A 249 3.03 2.82 10.19
CA GLY A 249 3.38 3.58 11.39
C GLY A 249 3.31 2.74 12.66
N GLY A 250 4.18 3.05 13.60
CA GLY A 250 4.19 2.44 14.93
C GLY A 250 4.49 3.50 15.98
N TRP A 251 3.75 3.48 17.08
CA TRP A 251 3.92 4.42 18.18
C TRP A 251 3.64 3.80 19.52
N ARG A 252 4.22 4.41 20.54
CA ARG A 252 4.04 4.06 21.93
C ARG A 252 2.72 4.63 22.43
N GLU A 253 1.84 3.76 22.92
CA GLU A 253 0.47 4.16 23.32
C GLU A 253 0.46 5.14 24.49
N GLU A 254 1.29 4.89 25.50
CA GLU A 254 1.42 5.71 26.70
C GLU A 254 1.86 7.14 26.39
N ASP A 255 2.51 7.35 25.25
CA ASP A 255 3.06 8.65 24.83
C ASP A 255 2.19 9.40 23.81
N GLN A 256 0.96 8.96 23.56
CA GLN A 256 0.06 9.62 22.60
C GLN A 256 -0.15 11.11 22.90
N ALA A 257 -0.10 11.50 24.17
CA ALA A 257 -0.22 12.89 24.59
C ALA A 257 0.89 13.81 24.01
N LEU A 258 2.05 13.24 23.66
CA LEU A 258 3.20 13.95 23.05
C LEU A 258 3.04 14.22 21.56
N ARG A 259 1.99 13.68 20.91
CA ARG A 259 1.66 13.95 19.52
C ARG A 259 2.74 13.54 18.50
N ALA A 260 3.48 12.47 18.79
CA ALA A 260 4.55 11.97 17.93
C ALA A 260 4.10 11.69 16.49
N ASN A 261 2.87 11.15 16.30
CA ASN A 261 2.34 10.88 14.96
C ASN A 261 2.13 12.17 14.15
N ASP A 262 1.61 13.22 14.77
CA ASP A 262 1.32 14.49 14.07
C ASP A 262 2.63 15.15 13.61
N ILE A 263 3.66 15.19 14.47
CA ILE A 263 4.94 15.81 14.10
C ILE A 263 5.70 14.99 13.07
N LEU A 264 5.57 13.64 13.05
CA LEU A 264 6.16 12.77 12.02
C LEU A 264 5.56 13.08 10.64
N HIS A 265 4.24 13.12 10.52
CA HIS A 265 3.58 13.49 9.25
C HIS A 265 3.94 14.92 8.84
N TRP A 266 4.00 15.87 9.80
CA TRP A 266 4.40 17.24 9.52
C TRP A 266 5.80 17.32 8.91
N HIS A 267 6.79 16.61 9.49
CA HIS A 267 8.15 16.53 8.94
C HIS A 267 8.17 15.85 7.56
N ALA A 268 7.47 14.73 7.40
CA ALA A 268 7.40 14.02 6.13
C ALA A 268 6.85 14.89 5.00
N ILE A 269 5.76 15.63 5.27
CA ILE A 269 5.12 16.53 4.30
C ILE A 269 6.02 17.73 3.98
N ARG A 270 6.64 18.33 4.99
CA ARG A 270 7.58 19.44 4.80
C ARG A 270 8.77 19.02 3.93
N ASP A 271 9.36 17.87 4.24
CA ASP A 271 10.51 17.33 3.50
C ASP A 271 10.10 16.95 2.07
N ALA A 272 8.88 16.41 1.88
CA ALA A 272 8.33 16.09 0.56
C ALA A 272 8.16 17.35 -0.30
N CYS A 273 7.62 18.44 0.25
CA CYS A 273 7.55 19.74 -0.45
C CYS A 273 8.94 20.24 -0.83
N ALA A 274 9.89 20.22 0.11
CA ALA A 274 11.26 20.67 -0.13
C ALA A 274 12.00 19.85 -1.21
N ALA A 275 11.67 18.56 -1.33
CA ALA A 275 12.20 17.65 -2.35
C ALA A 275 11.45 17.71 -3.69
N GLY A 276 10.40 18.55 -3.83
CA GLY A 276 9.66 18.74 -5.06
C GLY A 276 8.61 17.67 -5.37
N PHE A 277 8.23 16.83 -4.41
CA PHE A 277 7.11 15.91 -4.57
C PHE A 277 5.79 16.67 -4.67
N ARG A 278 4.85 16.12 -5.44
CA ARG A 278 3.54 16.73 -5.68
C ARG A 278 2.42 16.16 -4.82
N TYR A 279 2.61 14.95 -4.30
CA TYR A 279 1.56 14.26 -3.55
C TYR A 279 2.13 13.60 -2.29
N TYR A 280 1.32 13.65 -1.22
CA TYR A 280 1.55 12.84 -0.03
C TYR A 280 0.34 11.92 0.16
N ASP A 281 0.56 10.63 0.04
CA ASP A 281 -0.44 9.59 0.20
C ASP A 281 -0.46 9.10 1.66
N PHE A 282 -1.55 9.37 2.36
CA PHE A 282 -1.77 8.92 3.73
C PHE A 282 -2.19 7.44 3.83
N GLY A 283 -2.32 6.73 2.71
CA GLY A 283 -2.78 5.35 2.65
C GLY A 283 -4.29 5.17 2.86
N ASN A 284 -4.66 3.91 3.07
CA ASN A 284 -6.03 3.44 3.05
C ASN A 284 -6.81 3.80 4.32
N VAL A 285 -8.13 3.89 4.16
CA VAL A 285 -9.11 3.99 5.24
C VAL A 285 -10.30 3.12 4.90
N ASP A 286 -10.67 2.20 5.79
CA ASP A 286 -11.87 1.40 5.63
C ASP A 286 -13.11 2.30 5.66
N LEU A 287 -14.13 1.96 4.88
CA LEU A 287 -15.32 2.79 4.64
C LEU A 287 -16.09 3.14 5.93
N ASP A 288 -16.00 2.29 6.94
CA ASP A 288 -16.63 2.49 8.26
C ASP A 288 -15.76 3.30 9.24
N ASN A 289 -14.46 3.52 8.95
CA ASN A 289 -13.53 4.22 9.84
C ASN A 289 -13.57 5.76 9.66
N GLN A 290 -14.70 6.36 10.02
CA GLN A 290 -14.92 7.81 9.91
C GLN A 290 -13.95 8.65 10.77
N GLY A 291 -13.41 8.07 11.84
CA GLY A 291 -12.43 8.73 12.72
C GLY A 291 -11.12 8.99 12.00
N LEU A 292 -10.56 7.97 11.34
CA LEU A 292 -9.32 8.07 10.58
C LEU A 292 -9.52 8.92 9.31
N ALA A 293 -10.67 8.78 8.63
CA ALA A 293 -11.04 9.62 7.50
C ALA A 293 -11.03 11.12 7.87
N ARG A 294 -11.67 11.46 8.99
CA ARG A 294 -11.68 12.84 9.50
C ARG A 294 -10.28 13.35 9.85
N TYR A 295 -9.44 12.51 10.45
CA TYR A 295 -8.05 12.86 10.75
C TYR A 295 -7.28 13.23 9.48
N LYS A 296 -7.36 12.40 8.42
CA LYS A 296 -6.64 12.66 7.17
C LYS A 296 -7.17 13.90 6.44
N ARG A 297 -8.50 14.15 6.46
CA ARG A 297 -9.09 15.38 5.90
C ARG A 297 -8.60 16.66 6.59
N LYS A 298 -8.28 16.62 7.89
CA LYS A 298 -7.71 17.78 8.61
C LYS A 298 -6.32 18.17 8.12
N TRP A 299 -5.60 17.27 7.46
CA TRP A 299 -4.36 17.56 6.75
C TRP A 299 -4.60 18.18 5.37
N GLY A 300 -5.83 18.23 4.90
CA GLY A 300 -6.21 18.67 3.55
C GLY A 300 -6.24 17.55 2.52
N ALA A 301 -6.08 16.29 2.94
CA ALA A 301 -6.13 15.14 2.03
C ALA A 301 -7.56 14.92 1.50
N ARG A 302 -7.66 14.51 0.24
CA ARG A 302 -8.89 14.14 -0.44
C ARG A 302 -9.00 12.63 -0.54
N ALA A 303 -10.22 12.12 -0.46
CA ALA A 303 -10.52 10.71 -0.60
C ALA A 303 -10.62 10.32 -2.08
N GLU A 304 -10.03 9.18 -2.42
CA GLU A 304 -10.15 8.51 -3.70
C GLU A 304 -10.63 7.09 -3.45
N MET A 305 -11.74 6.68 -4.09
CA MET A 305 -12.32 5.36 -3.90
C MET A 305 -11.49 4.29 -4.58
N VAL A 306 -11.29 3.16 -3.92
CA VAL A 306 -10.70 1.95 -4.49
C VAL A 306 -11.76 0.84 -4.46
N TYR A 307 -11.86 0.12 -5.58
CA TYR A 307 -12.79 -0.98 -5.78
C TYR A 307 -12.05 -2.30 -5.82
N ASP A 308 -12.63 -3.32 -5.20
CA ASP A 308 -12.19 -4.71 -5.31
C ASP A 308 -12.95 -5.40 -6.45
N TYR A 309 -12.18 -6.04 -7.33
CA TYR A 309 -12.68 -6.85 -8.44
C TYR A 309 -12.24 -8.29 -8.27
N SER A 310 -13.15 -9.22 -8.42
CA SER A 310 -12.88 -10.65 -8.30
C SER A 310 -13.40 -11.43 -9.50
N TYR A 311 -12.61 -12.41 -9.95
CA TYR A 311 -13.04 -13.36 -10.99
C TYR A 311 -12.64 -14.81 -10.60
N PRO A 312 -13.47 -15.86 -10.80
CA PRO A 312 -14.88 -15.70 -11.11
C PRO A 312 -15.58 -14.84 -10.06
N ILE A 313 -16.69 -14.22 -10.43
CA ILE A 313 -17.49 -13.48 -9.45
C ILE A 313 -17.78 -14.47 -8.33
N VAL A 314 -17.10 -14.32 -7.23
CA VAL A 314 -17.61 -14.89 -5.98
C VAL A 314 -18.86 -14.05 -5.75
N SER A 315 -20.02 -14.62 -6.09
CA SER A 315 -21.27 -13.99 -5.69
C SER A 315 -21.08 -13.71 -4.21
N VAL A 316 -20.99 -12.43 -3.87
CA VAL A 316 -21.26 -11.94 -2.54
C VAL A 316 -22.77 -12.08 -2.41
N ALA A 317 -23.28 -13.31 -2.64
CA ALA A 317 -24.41 -13.75 -1.88
C ALA A 317 -23.90 -13.55 -0.45
N ARG A 318 -24.36 -12.50 0.20
CA ARG A 318 -24.40 -12.40 1.63
C ARG A 318 -25.08 -13.67 2.13
N ASN A 319 -24.38 -14.79 2.00
CA ASN A 319 -24.74 -16.01 2.68
C ASN A 319 -24.54 -15.67 4.15
N SER A 320 -25.62 -15.29 4.78
CA SER A 320 -25.74 -14.96 6.20
C SER A 320 -25.05 -15.97 7.12
N THR A 321 -24.81 -17.19 6.67
CA THR A 321 -24.08 -18.24 7.40
C THR A 321 -22.54 -18.09 7.31
N ASP A 322 -21.97 -17.71 6.17
CA ASP A 322 -20.52 -17.46 6.01
C ASP A 322 -20.10 -16.14 6.66
N ASP A 323 -20.96 -15.13 6.62
CA ASP A 323 -20.76 -13.86 7.32
C ASP A 323 -20.87 -14.03 8.84
N LEU A 324 -21.75 -14.90 9.33
CA LEU A 324 -21.85 -15.24 10.76
C LEU A 324 -20.61 -15.98 11.25
N SER A 325 -20.06 -16.92 10.50
CA SER A 325 -18.83 -17.63 10.85
C SER A 325 -17.60 -16.71 10.79
N ARG A 326 -17.47 -15.89 9.73
CA ARG A 326 -16.42 -14.88 9.61
C ARG A 326 -16.53 -13.78 10.65
N ASN A 327 -17.73 -13.32 10.97
CA ASN A 327 -17.96 -12.35 12.04
C ASN A 327 -17.66 -12.95 13.40
N SER A 328 -18.01 -14.21 13.66
CA SER A 328 -17.69 -14.90 14.91
C SER A 328 -16.19 -15.10 15.07
N VAL A 329 -15.48 -15.52 14.03
CA VAL A 329 -14.00 -15.63 14.02
C VAL A 329 -13.35 -14.27 14.17
N ARG A 330 -13.85 -13.22 13.49
CA ARG A 330 -13.38 -11.84 13.67
C ARG A 330 -13.65 -11.31 15.08
N GLN A 331 -14.80 -11.60 15.66
CA GLN A 331 -15.13 -11.23 17.03
C GLN A 331 -14.23 -11.96 18.04
N LEU A 332 -14.02 -13.26 17.88
CA LEU A 332 -13.07 -14.02 18.69
C LEU A 332 -11.64 -13.51 18.52
N ALA A 333 -11.23 -13.24 17.29
CA ALA A 333 -9.95 -12.61 17.02
C ALA A 333 -9.82 -11.25 17.72
N ARG A 334 -10.83 -10.38 17.65
CA ARG A 334 -10.87 -9.09 18.36
C ARG A 334 -10.75 -9.24 19.87
N LEU A 335 -11.31 -10.28 20.47
CA LEU A 335 -11.23 -10.55 21.91
C LEU A 335 -9.88 -11.13 22.33
N LEU A 336 -9.30 -12.01 21.51
CA LEU A 336 -8.06 -12.72 21.84
C LEU A 336 -6.81 -11.93 21.40
N TRP A 337 -6.90 -11.18 20.29
CA TRP A 337 -5.78 -10.48 19.68
C TRP A 337 -5.03 -9.52 20.63
N PRO A 338 -5.70 -8.70 21.45
CA PRO A 338 -5.02 -7.83 22.40
C PRO A 338 -4.24 -8.60 23.49
N ARG A 339 -4.58 -9.87 23.72
CA ARG A 339 -3.94 -10.73 24.72
C ARG A 339 -2.77 -11.55 24.17
N VAL A 340 -2.61 -11.60 22.85
CA VAL A 340 -1.50 -12.32 22.19
C VAL A 340 -0.18 -11.66 22.55
N PRO A 341 0.81 -12.40 23.09
CA PRO A 341 2.13 -11.84 23.35
C PRO A 341 2.78 -11.32 22.04
N ILE A 342 3.46 -10.18 22.10
CA ILE A 342 4.05 -9.53 20.91
C ILE A 342 5.01 -10.48 20.16
N LYS A 343 5.77 -11.31 20.88
CA LYS A 343 6.65 -12.33 20.27
C LYS A 343 5.85 -13.39 19.49
N ALA A 344 4.74 -13.84 20.04
CA ALA A 344 3.85 -14.79 19.37
C ALA A 344 3.19 -14.16 18.15
N LEU A 345 2.81 -12.88 18.23
CA LEU A 345 2.23 -12.13 17.12
C LEU A 345 3.19 -12.09 15.91
N SER A 346 4.47 -11.82 16.15
CA SER A 346 5.50 -11.83 15.09
C SER A 346 5.67 -13.20 14.42
N LEU A 347 5.58 -14.30 15.18
CA LEU A 347 5.64 -15.65 14.63
C LEU A 347 4.35 -16.01 13.87
N MET A 348 3.20 -15.69 14.45
CA MET A 348 1.90 -15.94 13.81
C MET A 348 1.77 -15.22 12.47
N THR A 349 2.28 -13.99 12.36
CA THR A 349 2.24 -13.24 11.10
C THR A 349 3.11 -13.86 10.02
N HIS A 350 4.26 -14.43 10.37
CA HIS A 350 5.04 -15.19 9.41
C HIS A 350 4.23 -16.35 8.82
N TRP A 351 3.55 -17.13 9.68
CA TRP A 351 2.67 -18.21 9.24
C TRP A 351 1.42 -17.70 8.52
N TYR A 352 0.81 -16.62 8.98
CA TYR A 352 -0.37 -16.01 8.38
C TYR A 352 -0.10 -15.59 6.92
N TYR A 353 1.02 -14.92 6.67
CA TYR A 353 1.40 -14.50 5.32
C TYR A 353 2.01 -15.64 4.49
N ALA A 354 2.73 -16.58 5.11
CA ALA A 354 3.24 -17.78 4.42
C ALA A 354 2.11 -18.73 3.99
N LEU A 355 1.04 -18.82 4.78
CA LEU A 355 -0.14 -19.64 4.47
C LEU A 355 -1.22 -18.84 3.71
N HIS A 356 -0.98 -17.56 3.44
CA HIS A 356 -1.90 -16.66 2.71
C HIS A 356 -3.34 -16.68 3.26
N LEU A 357 -3.48 -16.46 4.58
CA LEU A 357 -4.76 -16.48 5.31
C LEU A 357 -5.53 -15.15 5.28
N TYR A 358 -5.34 -14.30 4.25
CA TYR A 358 -6.01 -13.00 4.16
C TYR A 358 -6.76 -12.80 2.84
#